data_7f8dd5d25d2619152ec12844c0f2b0ab
#
_entry.id   7f8dd5d25d2619152ec12844c0f2b0ab
#
_cell.length_a   1.000
_cell.length_b   1.000
_cell.length_c   1.000
_cell.angle_alpha   90.00
_cell.angle_beta   90.00
_cell.angle_gamma   90.00
#
_symmetry.space_group_name_H-M   'P 1'
#
loop_
_entity.id
_entity.type
_entity.pdbx_description
1 polymer ?
#
loop_
_entity_poly.entity_id
_entity_poly.type
_entity_poly.pdbx_seq_one_letter_code
_entity_poly.pdbx_strand_id
1 'polypeptide(L)'
;FEDYNCDIVMAFGMSGAAPIDRQCAHEASTGLQNVELKAKKHIIEVFVHMDEASNDIELYEIAKNRAVKHALNALELLKSKTALTKYAGTGRRQGKEDEGTIKL
;
A
#
# COMPACT_ATOMS: atom_id res chain seq x y z
N PHE A 1 -14.96 7.36 -5.87
CA PHE A 1 -15.91 6.70 -4.97
C PHE A 1 -17.36 6.99 -5.34
N GLU A 2 -17.71 8.25 -5.50
CA GLU A 2 -19.12 8.63 -5.70
C GLU A 2 -19.69 8.15 -7.02
N ASP A 3 -18.94 8.32 -8.12
CA ASP A 3 -19.43 7.99 -9.47
C ASP A 3 -19.64 6.49 -9.67
N TYR A 4 -18.85 5.66 -9.04
CA TYR A 4 -18.91 4.21 -9.21
C TYR A 4 -19.38 3.47 -7.96
N ASN A 5 -19.71 4.19 -6.89
CA ASN A 5 -20.19 3.63 -5.64
C ASN A 5 -19.27 2.50 -5.10
N CYS A 6 -17.97 2.75 -5.11
CA CYS A 6 -16.98 1.81 -4.63
C CYS A 6 -16.95 1.74 -3.11
N ASP A 7 -16.70 0.56 -2.56
CA ASP A 7 -16.52 0.37 -1.12
C ASP A 7 -15.06 0.55 -0.70
N ILE A 8 -14.12 0.28 -1.60
CA ILE A 8 -12.68 0.41 -1.36
C ILE A 8 -11.99 0.70 -2.70
N VAL A 9 -10.86 1.38 -2.64
CA VAL A 9 -10.04 1.67 -3.82
C VAL A 9 -8.60 1.22 -3.55
N MET A 10 -7.99 0.61 -4.57
CA MET A 10 -6.55 0.36 -4.58
C MET A 10 -5.90 1.35 -5.55
N ALA A 11 -4.96 2.14 -5.07
CA ALA A 11 -4.23 3.11 -5.86
C ALA A 11 -2.81 2.60 -6.11
N PHE A 12 -2.47 2.40 -7.39
CA PHE A 12 -1.16 1.88 -7.80
C PHE A 12 -0.27 3.02 -8.27
N GLY A 13 1.00 2.99 -7.87
CA GLY A 13 1.98 3.95 -8.32
C GLY A 13 3.39 3.40 -8.24
N MET A 14 4.24 3.83 -9.17
CA MET A 14 5.67 3.54 -9.16
C MET A 14 6.42 4.85 -9.38
N SER A 15 7.29 5.20 -8.44
CA SER A 15 8.09 6.42 -8.53
C SER A 15 9.54 6.12 -8.84
N GLY A 16 10.20 7.05 -9.55
CA GLY A 16 11.63 7.01 -9.79
C GLY A 16 12.43 7.24 -8.50
N ALA A 17 13.76 7.17 -8.63
CA ALA A 17 14.67 7.28 -7.50
C ALA A 17 15.12 8.73 -7.20
N ALA A 18 14.82 9.69 -8.08
CA ALA A 18 15.23 11.08 -7.88
C ALA A 18 14.46 11.74 -6.72
N PRO A 19 15.06 12.74 -6.04
CA PRO A 19 14.37 13.43 -4.94
C PRO A 19 13.02 14.03 -5.34
N ILE A 20 12.88 14.57 -6.55
CA ILE A 20 11.61 15.10 -7.04
C ILE A 20 10.56 14.00 -7.18
N ASP A 21 10.94 12.79 -7.58
CA ASP A 21 10.03 11.66 -7.70
C ASP A 21 9.47 11.26 -6.34
N ARG A 22 10.33 11.27 -5.32
CA ARG A 22 9.92 10.99 -3.93
C ARG A 22 8.97 12.05 -3.40
N GLN A 23 9.22 13.31 -3.72
CA GLN A 23 8.34 14.41 -3.32
C GLN A 23 6.97 14.26 -3.98
N CYS A 24 6.92 13.96 -5.27
CA CYS A 24 5.67 13.72 -5.98
C CYS A 24 4.88 12.54 -5.39
N ALA A 25 5.57 11.46 -5.06
CA ALA A 25 4.93 10.30 -4.44
C ALA A 25 4.36 10.66 -3.07
N HIS A 26 5.08 11.43 -2.26
CA HIS A 26 4.60 11.89 -0.95
C HIS A 26 3.38 12.79 -1.09
N GLU A 27 3.37 13.72 -2.04
CA GLU A 27 2.23 14.60 -2.29
C GLU A 27 1.01 13.80 -2.75
N ALA A 28 1.20 12.81 -3.63
CA ALA A 28 0.13 11.93 -4.08
C ALA A 28 -0.45 11.13 -2.90
N SER A 29 0.40 10.57 -2.06
CA SER A 29 -0.03 9.83 -0.87
C SER A 29 -0.81 10.71 0.10
N THR A 30 -0.35 11.93 0.35
CA THR A 30 -1.04 12.90 1.19
C THR A 30 -2.42 13.26 0.62
N GLY A 31 -2.50 13.45 -0.71
CA GLY A 31 -3.77 13.70 -1.39
C GLY A 31 -4.75 12.55 -1.26
N LEU A 32 -4.28 11.31 -1.42
CA LEU A 32 -5.10 10.11 -1.25
C LEU A 32 -5.60 9.97 0.19
N GLN A 33 -4.78 10.26 1.18
CA GLN A 33 -5.18 10.24 2.59
C GLN A 33 -6.28 11.27 2.87
N ASN A 34 -6.22 12.45 2.27
CA ASN A 34 -7.26 13.46 2.40
C ASN A 34 -8.59 12.98 1.80
N VAL A 35 -8.56 12.33 0.65
CA VAL A 35 -9.75 11.73 0.02
C VAL A 35 -10.33 10.64 0.90
N GLU A 36 -9.48 9.78 1.45
CA GLU A 36 -9.88 8.71 2.36
C GLU A 36 -10.64 9.24 3.58
N LEU A 37 -10.13 10.31 4.19
CA LEU A 37 -10.79 10.97 5.32
C LEU A 37 -12.15 11.57 4.95
N LYS A 38 -12.23 12.22 3.78
CA LYS A 38 -13.48 12.83 3.30
C LYS A 38 -14.54 11.80 2.94
N ALA A 39 -14.13 10.73 2.26
CA ALA A 39 -15.04 9.67 1.82
C ALA A 39 -15.41 8.71 2.94
N LYS A 40 -14.62 8.67 4.02
CA LYS A 40 -14.75 7.69 5.13
C LYS A 40 -14.68 6.24 4.62
N LYS A 41 -13.83 6.00 3.63
CA LYS A 41 -13.60 4.69 3.01
C LYS A 41 -12.12 4.48 2.85
N HIS A 42 -11.69 3.21 2.83
CA HIS A 42 -10.27 2.88 2.68
C HIS A 42 -9.79 3.10 1.25
N ILE A 43 -8.60 3.66 1.14
CA ILE A 43 -7.79 3.67 -0.08
C ILE A 43 -6.50 2.93 0.25
N ILE A 44 -6.26 1.82 -0.44
CA ILE A 44 -5.04 1.04 -0.27
C ILE A 44 -4.01 1.54 -1.28
N GLU A 45 -2.91 2.09 -0.78
CA GLU A 45 -1.82 2.58 -1.62
C GLU A 45 -0.85 1.43 -1.91
N VAL A 46 -0.73 1.07 -3.18
CA VAL A 46 0.23 0.07 -3.65
C VAL A 46 1.33 0.83 -4.39
N PHE A 47 2.18 1.50 -3.62
CA PHE A 47 3.26 2.32 -4.14
C PHE A 47 4.58 1.57 -4.06
N VAL A 48 5.33 1.59 -5.16
CA VAL A 48 6.65 0.99 -5.26
C VAL A 48 7.62 2.09 -5.71
N HIS A 49 8.75 2.20 -5.03
CA HIS A 49 9.82 3.12 -5.40
C HIS A 49 10.90 2.34 -6.13
N MET A 50 11.36 2.86 -7.27
CA MET A 50 12.36 2.15 -8.09
C MET A 50 13.67 1.89 -7.35
N ASP A 51 14.01 2.74 -6.36
CA ASP A 51 15.21 2.58 -5.55
C ASP A 51 15.10 1.48 -4.47
N GLU A 52 13.95 0.86 -4.31
CA GLU A 52 13.80 -0.30 -3.42
C GLU A 52 14.46 -1.56 -4.00
N ALA A 53 14.81 -1.55 -5.28
CA ALA A 53 15.38 -2.71 -5.98
C ALA A 53 16.70 -2.36 -6.66
N SER A 54 17.58 -3.36 -6.76
CA SER A 54 18.88 -3.23 -7.41
C SER A 54 18.83 -3.47 -8.92
N ASN A 55 17.77 -4.12 -9.40
CA ASN A 55 17.60 -4.46 -10.82
C ASN A 55 16.12 -4.64 -11.15
N ASP A 56 15.81 -4.79 -12.44
CA ASP A 56 14.42 -4.87 -12.90
C ASP A 56 13.71 -6.14 -12.44
N ILE A 57 14.43 -7.25 -12.31
CA ILE A 57 13.85 -8.52 -11.85
C ILE A 57 13.42 -8.40 -10.40
N GLU A 58 14.27 -7.83 -9.54
CA GLU A 58 13.97 -7.58 -8.14
C GLU A 58 12.79 -6.59 -7.99
N LEU A 59 12.79 -5.53 -8.81
CA LEU A 59 11.70 -4.55 -8.82
C LEU A 59 10.36 -5.22 -9.14
N TYR A 60 10.34 -6.09 -10.16
CA TYR A 60 9.15 -6.85 -10.53
C TYR A 60 8.66 -7.73 -9.38
N GLU A 61 9.56 -8.44 -8.72
CA GLU A 61 9.21 -9.32 -7.60
C GLU A 61 8.63 -8.53 -6.42
N ILE A 62 9.23 -7.38 -6.08
CA ILE A 62 8.73 -6.50 -5.03
C ILE A 62 7.34 -5.98 -5.39
N ALA A 63 7.15 -5.48 -6.60
CA ALA A 63 5.88 -4.93 -7.06
C ALA A 63 4.78 -6.00 -7.02
N LYS A 64 5.07 -7.20 -7.52
CA LYS A 64 4.14 -8.32 -7.51
C LYS A 64 3.76 -8.73 -6.09
N ASN A 65 4.74 -8.90 -5.21
CA ASN A 65 4.51 -9.28 -3.83
C ASN A 65 3.63 -8.24 -3.12
N ARG A 66 3.97 -6.96 -3.27
CA ARG A 66 3.24 -5.85 -2.65
C ARG A 66 1.80 -5.78 -3.16
N ALA A 67 1.60 -5.90 -4.47
CA ALA A 67 0.27 -5.88 -5.07
C ALA A 67 -0.61 -7.01 -4.54
N VAL A 68 -0.09 -8.23 -4.48
CA VAL A 68 -0.81 -9.40 -3.98
C VAL A 68 -1.16 -9.24 -2.49
N LYS A 69 -0.19 -8.85 -1.67
CA LYS A 69 -0.41 -8.69 -0.23
C LYS A 69 -1.41 -7.57 0.08
N HIS A 70 -1.35 -6.45 -0.64
CA HIS A 70 -2.35 -5.39 -0.48
C HIS A 70 -3.73 -5.79 -0.99
N ALA A 71 -3.81 -6.59 -2.06
CA ALA A 71 -5.09 -7.11 -2.53
C ALA A 71 -5.75 -8.00 -1.48
N LEU A 72 -4.98 -8.86 -0.80
CA LEU A 72 -5.48 -9.68 0.30
C LEU A 72 -5.93 -8.80 1.47
N ASN A 73 -5.19 -7.74 1.80
CA ASN A 73 -5.59 -6.78 2.82
C ASN A 73 -6.90 -6.07 2.44
N ALA A 74 -7.06 -5.70 1.18
CA ALA A 74 -8.30 -5.07 0.70
C ALA A 74 -9.50 -6.00 0.88
N LEU A 75 -9.36 -7.28 0.57
CA LEU A 75 -10.42 -8.27 0.77
C LEU A 75 -10.79 -8.40 2.26
N GLU A 76 -9.81 -8.38 3.14
CA GLU A 76 -10.06 -8.42 4.59
C GLU A 76 -10.81 -7.17 5.06
N LEU A 77 -10.42 -5.98 4.59
CA LEU A 77 -11.06 -4.71 4.95
C LEU A 77 -12.50 -4.61 4.43
N LEU A 78 -12.82 -5.29 3.33
CA LEU A 78 -14.20 -5.38 2.83
C LEU A 78 -15.09 -6.19 3.77
N LYS A 79 -14.53 -7.14 4.50
CA LYS A 79 -15.26 -7.93 5.50
C LYS A 79 -15.50 -7.14 6.78
N SER A 80 -14.50 -6.37 7.23
CA SER A 80 -14.58 -5.56 8.44
C SER A 80 -13.55 -4.44 8.39
N LYS A 81 -13.95 -3.22 8.78
CA LYS A 81 -13.05 -2.05 8.82
C LYS A 81 -11.86 -2.24 9.75
N THR A 82 -11.96 -3.15 10.71
CA THR A 82 -10.90 -3.43 11.70
C THR A 82 -10.24 -4.78 11.49
N ALA A 83 -10.47 -5.44 10.36
CA ALA A 83 -9.98 -6.80 10.10
C ALA A 83 -8.45 -6.93 10.19
N LEU A 84 -7.70 -5.86 9.85
CA LEU A 84 -6.24 -5.88 9.89
C LEU A 84 -5.64 -5.57 11.26
N THR A 85 -6.45 -5.16 12.22
CA THR A 85 -5.98 -4.79 13.56
C THR A 85 -5.22 -5.94 14.25
N LYS A 86 -5.68 -7.17 14.06
CA LYS A 86 -5.04 -8.36 14.63
C LYS A 86 -3.61 -8.60 14.13
N TYR A 87 -3.25 -8.01 12.99
CA TYR A 87 -1.92 -8.14 12.40
C TYR A 87 -0.98 -7.01 12.77
N ALA A 88 -1.48 -5.98 13.45
CA ALA A 88 -0.66 -4.86 13.90
C ALA A 88 0.43 -5.36 14.87
N GLY A 89 1.67 -4.97 14.62
CA GLY A 89 2.81 -5.37 15.44
C GLY A 89 3.31 -6.80 15.20
N THR A 90 2.74 -7.53 14.24
CA THR A 90 3.16 -8.91 13.92
C THR A 90 4.32 -9.00 12.93
N GLY A 91 4.76 -7.87 12.37
CA GLY A 91 5.85 -7.82 11.40
C GLY A 91 5.47 -8.25 9.99
N ARG A 92 4.17 -8.28 9.66
CA ARG A 92 3.72 -8.53 8.29
C ARG A 92 4.14 -7.38 7.38
N ARG A 93 4.71 -7.72 6.23
CA ARG A 93 5.20 -6.73 5.26
C ARG A 93 4.63 -6.98 3.87
N GLN A 94 4.51 -5.90 3.10
CA GLN A 94 4.14 -5.93 1.69
C GLN A 94 5.38 -5.58 0.86
N GLY A 95 5.69 -6.42 -0.11
CA GLY A 95 6.87 -6.27 -0.96
C GLY A 95 8.06 -7.11 -0.51
N LYS A 96 8.00 -7.69 0.69
CA LYS A 96 9.08 -8.47 1.30
C LYS A 96 8.50 -9.57 2.18
N GLU A 97 9.37 -10.45 2.65
CA GLU A 97 9.02 -11.46 3.65
C GLU A 97 8.61 -10.80 4.98
N ASP A 98 7.74 -11.47 5.72
CA ASP A 98 7.30 -10.99 7.02
C ASP A 98 8.47 -11.00 8.03
N GLU A 99 8.55 -9.95 8.86
CA GLU A 99 9.62 -9.83 9.86
C GLU A 99 9.36 -10.62 11.14
N GLY A 100 8.11 -10.95 11.39
CA GLY A 100 7.72 -11.53 12.66
C GLY A 100 7.47 -10.47 13.74
N THR A 101 7.04 -10.93 14.91
CA THR A 101 6.68 -10.06 16.04
C THR A 101 7.92 -9.39 16.62
N ILE A 102 7.75 -8.18 17.12
CA ILE A 102 8.81 -7.49 17.88
C ILE A 102 9.14 -8.29 19.11
N LYS A 103 10.41 -8.62 19.29
CA LYS A 103 10.91 -9.31 20.47
C LYS A 103 11.48 -8.29 21.46
N LEU A 104 10.96 -8.30 22.65
CA LEU A 104 11.42 -7.45 23.75
C LEU A 104 12.49 -8.16 24.58
#